data_56c07181881cccf74c66b1b63e3aaa4c
#
_entry.id   56c07181881cccf74c66b1b63e3aaa4c
#
_cell.length_a   1.000
_cell.length_b   1.000
_cell.length_c   1.000
_cell.angle_alpha   90.00
_cell.angle_beta   90.00
_cell.angle_gamma   90.00
#
_symmetry.space_group_name_H-M   'P 1'
#
loop_
_entity.id
_entity.type
_entity.pdbx_description
1 polymer ?
#
loop_
_entity_poly.entity_id
_entity_poly.type
_entity_poly.pdbx_seq_one_letter_code
_entity_poly.pdbx_strand_id
1 'polypeptide(L)'
;MKEKKRRRGSRLLRRIVLIFTLAAAIILADVFSPYIKKWVSVFLPHINYETAAVQLTHEMEKAGELIAVRHTDTGIMSGDLKALFLGTVGNVTAPYLYEIGLGIKLADVKLTPGENELKVTVPAAQMLYDSIQATGEPESRDFWRLTGEQQYQKMQDAQQEACRNKYLSDPAAMQQAWEAVCEQLETLFRQWTGKNLQLRFLREGE
;
A
#
# COMPACT_ATOMS: atom_id res chain seq x y z
N MET A 1 -74.40 16.20 -20.31
CA MET A 1 -73.35 15.35 -20.96
C MET A 1 -72.20 16.13 -21.59
N LYS A 2 -71.95 17.43 -21.30
CA LYS A 2 -70.89 18.26 -21.91
C LYS A 2 -69.62 18.44 -21.08
N GLU A 3 -69.64 18.20 -19.75
CA GLU A 3 -68.47 18.46 -18.90
C GLU A 3 -67.37 17.39 -18.90
N LYS A 4 -67.68 16.12 -19.20
CA LYS A 4 -66.74 15.01 -19.19
C LYS A 4 -65.72 15.04 -20.38
N LYS A 5 -66.05 15.73 -21.47
CA LYS A 5 -65.18 15.89 -22.65
C LYS A 5 -64.07 16.94 -22.48
N ARG A 6 -64.32 17.95 -21.63
CA ARG A 6 -63.35 19.06 -21.41
C ARG A 6 -62.18 18.63 -20.53
N ARG A 7 -62.37 17.67 -19.58
CA ARG A 7 -61.31 17.18 -18.69
C ARG A 7 -60.34 16.20 -19.37
N ARG A 8 -60.75 15.50 -20.44
CA ARG A 8 -59.83 14.62 -21.18
C ARG A 8 -58.88 15.39 -22.07
N GLY A 9 -59.28 16.49 -22.70
CA GLY A 9 -58.42 17.32 -23.51
C GLY A 9 -57.26 17.97 -22.70
N SER A 10 -57.52 18.40 -21.47
CA SER A 10 -56.50 19.04 -20.63
C SER A 10 -55.40 18.06 -20.17
N ARG A 11 -55.75 16.79 -19.97
CA ARG A 11 -54.76 15.75 -19.61
C ARG A 11 -53.89 15.37 -20.78
N LEU A 12 -54.42 15.35 -22.00
CA LEU A 12 -53.69 15.06 -23.22
C LEU A 12 -52.74 16.21 -23.56
N LEU A 13 -53.21 17.44 -23.42
CA LEU A 13 -52.40 18.63 -23.64
C LEU A 13 -51.22 18.69 -22.64
N ARG A 14 -51.45 18.42 -21.39
CA ARG A 14 -50.38 18.35 -20.37
C ARG A 14 -49.34 17.28 -20.68
N ARG A 15 -49.75 16.10 -21.19
CA ARG A 15 -48.80 15.04 -21.59
C ARG A 15 -47.96 15.46 -22.81
N ILE A 16 -48.59 16.10 -23.79
CA ILE A 16 -47.89 16.61 -24.97
C ILE A 16 -46.87 17.69 -24.61
N VAL A 17 -47.28 18.63 -23.75
CA VAL A 17 -46.36 19.69 -23.25
C VAL A 17 -45.20 19.06 -22.48
N LEU A 18 -45.43 18.03 -21.65
CA LEU A 18 -44.40 17.35 -20.87
C LEU A 18 -43.41 16.60 -21.77
N ILE A 19 -43.89 15.98 -22.85
CA ILE A 19 -43.03 15.30 -23.83
C ILE A 19 -42.17 16.33 -24.58
N PHE A 20 -42.77 17.46 -24.99
CA PHE A 20 -42.02 18.52 -25.66
C PHE A 20 -40.98 19.20 -24.76
N THR A 21 -41.30 19.43 -23.50
CA THR A 21 -40.31 19.97 -22.53
C THR A 21 -39.17 18.99 -22.26
N LEU A 22 -39.46 17.68 -22.19
CA LEU A 22 -38.42 16.66 -22.02
C LEU A 22 -37.52 16.54 -23.26
N ALA A 23 -38.12 16.56 -24.46
CA ALA A 23 -37.37 16.52 -25.70
C ALA A 23 -36.50 17.79 -25.88
N ALA A 24 -37.05 18.97 -25.55
CA ALA A 24 -36.27 20.21 -25.56
C ALA A 24 -35.12 20.16 -24.53
N ALA A 25 -35.31 19.61 -23.36
CA ALA A 25 -34.28 19.48 -22.36
C ALA A 25 -33.14 18.53 -22.82
N ILE A 26 -33.47 17.42 -23.50
CA ILE A 26 -32.47 16.50 -24.05
C ILE A 26 -31.67 17.19 -25.19
N ILE A 27 -32.33 17.88 -26.08
CA ILE A 27 -31.67 18.63 -27.18
C ILE A 27 -30.77 19.74 -26.60
N LEU A 28 -31.24 20.46 -25.62
CA LEU A 28 -30.44 21.46 -24.92
C LEU A 28 -29.22 20.83 -24.21
N ALA A 29 -29.39 19.69 -23.55
CA ALA A 29 -28.29 18.99 -22.92
C ALA A 29 -27.20 18.56 -23.92
N ASP A 30 -27.60 18.06 -25.11
CA ASP A 30 -26.67 17.67 -26.17
C ASP A 30 -25.96 18.88 -26.80
N VAL A 31 -26.67 19.98 -27.05
CA VAL A 31 -26.11 21.20 -27.60
C VAL A 31 -25.18 21.91 -26.62
N PHE A 32 -25.50 21.90 -25.31
CA PHE A 32 -24.69 22.55 -24.28
C PHE A 32 -23.57 21.64 -23.74
N SER A 33 -23.64 20.30 -23.93
CA SER A 33 -22.61 19.37 -23.51
C SER A 33 -21.18 19.75 -23.94
N PRO A 34 -20.90 20.12 -25.21
CA PRO A 34 -19.55 20.52 -25.62
C PRO A 34 -19.12 21.85 -24.99
N TYR A 35 -20.06 22.76 -24.77
CA TYR A 35 -19.77 24.05 -24.11
C TYR A 35 -19.48 23.84 -22.61
N ILE A 36 -20.26 22.98 -21.94
CA ILE A 36 -20.04 22.66 -20.54
C ILE A 36 -18.69 21.94 -20.39
N LYS A 37 -18.35 20.97 -21.24
CA LYS A 37 -17.04 20.31 -21.24
C LYS A 37 -15.89 21.30 -21.43
N LYS A 38 -16.04 22.24 -22.37
CA LYS A 38 -15.03 23.29 -22.63
C LYS A 38 -14.89 24.26 -21.45
N TRP A 39 -16.00 24.64 -20.81
CA TRP A 39 -15.99 25.49 -19.62
C TRP A 39 -15.38 24.77 -18.41
N VAL A 40 -15.76 23.51 -18.17
CA VAL A 40 -15.22 22.69 -17.10
C VAL A 40 -13.72 22.44 -17.28
N SER A 41 -13.24 22.24 -18.53
CA SER A 41 -11.81 22.07 -18.79
C SER A 41 -10.99 23.36 -18.58
N VAL A 42 -11.60 24.54 -18.69
CA VAL A 42 -10.94 25.84 -18.41
C VAL A 42 -10.84 26.10 -16.90
N PHE A 43 -11.81 25.60 -16.10
CA PHE A 43 -11.84 25.80 -14.65
C PHE A 43 -11.19 24.68 -13.85
N LEU A 44 -10.97 23.49 -14.42
CA LEU A 44 -10.16 22.45 -13.78
C LEU A 44 -8.69 22.84 -13.96
N PRO A 45 -7.92 22.93 -12.87
CA PRO A 45 -6.49 23.16 -12.98
C PRO A 45 -5.89 22.03 -13.84
N HIS A 46 -5.31 22.41 -14.95
CA HIS A 46 -4.65 21.45 -15.84
C HIS A 46 -3.48 20.84 -15.06
N ILE A 47 -3.62 19.60 -14.64
CA ILE A 47 -2.55 18.90 -13.92
C ILE A 47 -1.51 18.53 -14.97
N ASN A 48 -0.35 19.18 -14.90
CA ASN A 48 0.78 18.77 -15.72
C ASN A 48 1.45 17.57 -15.05
N TYR A 49 1.19 16.37 -15.57
CA TYR A 49 1.72 15.11 -15.02
C TYR A 49 3.24 14.98 -15.20
N GLU A 50 3.83 15.60 -16.21
CA GLU A 50 5.28 15.64 -16.38
C GLU A 50 5.96 16.40 -15.24
N THR A 51 5.46 17.60 -14.94
CA THR A 51 5.97 18.41 -13.83
C THR A 51 5.77 17.70 -12.50
N ALA A 52 4.60 17.05 -12.31
CA ALA A 52 4.33 16.28 -11.10
C ALA A 52 5.29 15.08 -10.97
N ALA A 53 5.56 14.36 -12.06
CA ALA A 53 6.49 13.23 -12.03
C ALA A 53 7.92 13.67 -11.64
N VAL A 54 8.43 14.78 -12.19
CA VAL A 54 9.75 15.31 -11.83
C VAL A 54 9.81 15.70 -10.35
N GLN A 55 8.77 16.40 -9.86
CA GLN A 55 8.69 16.79 -8.44
C GLN A 55 8.67 15.56 -7.53
N LEU A 56 7.84 14.56 -7.86
CA LEU A 56 7.71 13.34 -7.07
C LEU A 56 9.01 12.52 -7.06
N THR A 57 9.68 12.39 -8.20
CA THR A 57 10.99 11.70 -8.28
C THR A 57 11.99 12.36 -7.31
N HIS A 58 12.06 13.68 -7.31
CA HIS A 58 12.96 14.39 -6.40
C HIS A 58 12.60 14.19 -4.92
N GLU A 59 11.32 14.19 -4.56
CA GLU A 59 10.90 13.93 -3.18
C GLU A 59 11.13 12.46 -2.77
N MET A 60 10.95 11.51 -3.69
CA MET A 60 11.24 10.09 -3.46
C MET A 60 12.72 9.84 -3.22
N GLU A 61 13.61 10.49 -3.99
CA GLU A 61 15.06 10.41 -3.78
C GLU A 61 15.48 10.89 -2.39
N LYS A 62 14.84 11.95 -1.88
CA LYS A 62 15.12 12.48 -0.53
C LYS A 62 14.59 11.58 0.57
N ALA A 63 13.42 10.97 0.36
CA ALA A 63 12.77 10.16 1.38
C ALA A 63 13.42 8.78 1.57
N GLY A 64 14.05 8.23 0.52
CA GLY A 64 14.86 7.01 0.57
C GLY A 64 14.03 5.73 0.61
N GLU A 65 13.52 5.33 1.78
CA GLU A 65 12.82 4.07 1.99
C GLU A 65 11.41 4.29 2.51
N LEU A 66 10.47 3.42 2.08
CA LEU A 66 9.09 3.41 2.55
C LEU A 66 8.79 2.08 3.24
N ILE A 67 8.71 2.10 4.57
CA ILE A 67 8.29 0.95 5.36
C ILE A 67 6.77 0.97 5.41
N ALA A 68 6.14 0.05 4.69
CA ALA A 68 4.69 0.00 4.57
C ALA A 68 4.03 -0.84 5.65
N VAL A 69 4.66 -1.96 6.02
CA VAL A 69 4.13 -2.89 7.02
C VAL A 69 5.21 -3.26 8.01
N ARG A 70 4.84 -3.29 9.29
CA ARG A 70 5.67 -3.84 10.37
C ARG A 70 4.96 -5.05 10.95
N HIS A 71 5.67 -6.18 11.00
CA HIS A 71 5.20 -7.36 11.71
C HIS A 71 6.04 -7.56 12.96
N THR A 72 5.37 -7.97 14.01
CA THR A 72 5.98 -8.31 15.30
C THR A 72 5.59 -9.74 15.64
N ASP A 73 6.58 -10.57 15.98
CA ASP A 73 6.39 -11.95 16.41
C ASP A 73 7.05 -12.15 17.78
N THR A 74 6.41 -12.92 18.65
CA THR A 74 6.92 -13.22 19.97
C THR A 74 6.89 -14.72 20.20
N GLY A 75 7.86 -15.23 20.90
CA GLY A 75 7.92 -16.67 21.18
C GLY A 75 9.05 -17.01 22.12
N ILE A 76 9.36 -18.29 22.17
CA ILE A 76 10.48 -18.85 22.95
C ILE A 76 11.44 -19.48 21.94
N MET A 77 12.66 -18.96 21.85
CA MET A 77 13.74 -19.62 21.14
C MET A 77 14.39 -20.65 22.03
N SER A 78 14.82 -21.77 21.46
CA SER A 78 15.50 -22.83 22.16
C SER A 78 16.73 -23.31 21.42
N GLY A 79 17.76 -23.68 22.12
CA GLY A 79 18.99 -24.18 21.53
C GLY A 79 19.71 -25.18 22.45
N ASP A 80 20.41 -26.10 21.81
CA ASP A 80 21.20 -27.12 22.50
C ASP A 80 22.55 -26.55 22.94
N LEU A 81 22.88 -26.70 24.21
CA LEU A 81 24.22 -26.42 24.71
C LEU A 81 25.10 -27.65 24.44
N LYS A 82 26.14 -27.47 23.62
CA LYS A 82 27.11 -28.51 23.30
C LYS A 82 28.44 -28.25 23.98
N ALA A 83 28.94 -29.20 24.75
CA ALA A 83 30.30 -29.16 25.26
C ALA A 83 31.26 -29.91 24.33
N LEU A 84 32.50 -29.42 24.24
CA LEU A 84 33.50 -29.80 23.19
C LEU A 84 33.79 -31.33 23.14
N PHE A 85 33.55 -32.08 24.20
CA PHE A 85 33.83 -33.52 24.28
C PHE A 85 32.67 -34.36 24.81
N LEU A 86 31.55 -33.73 25.22
CA LEU A 86 30.44 -34.41 25.92
C LEU A 86 29.13 -34.43 25.13
N GLY A 87 29.11 -33.83 23.93
CA GLY A 87 27.88 -33.69 23.15
C GLY A 87 26.91 -32.66 23.74
N THR A 88 25.60 -32.89 23.62
CA THR A 88 24.57 -31.98 24.17
C THR A 88 24.49 -32.14 25.67
N VAL A 89 24.81 -31.07 26.41
CA VAL A 89 24.88 -31.05 27.88
C VAL A 89 23.69 -30.31 28.51
N GLY A 90 22.87 -29.66 27.72
CA GLY A 90 21.69 -28.92 28.21
C GLY A 90 20.97 -28.17 27.12
N ASN A 91 19.85 -27.56 27.52
CA ASN A 91 19.07 -26.65 26.65
C ASN A 91 19.05 -25.27 27.24
N VAL A 92 19.10 -24.27 26.36
CA VAL A 92 18.83 -22.87 26.70
C VAL A 92 17.53 -22.46 26.05
N THR A 93 16.68 -21.81 26.81
CA THR A 93 15.47 -21.18 26.30
C THR A 93 15.46 -19.71 26.66
N ALA A 94 14.98 -18.88 25.75
CA ALA A 94 14.80 -17.44 26.01
C ALA A 94 13.57 -16.93 25.27
N PRO A 95 12.77 -16.08 25.91
CA PRO A 95 11.69 -15.38 25.21
C PRO A 95 12.29 -14.35 24.26
N TYR A 96 11.67 -14.18 23.09
CA TYR A 96 12.11 -13.22 22.08
C TYR A 96 10.97 -12.34 21.58
N LEU A 97 11.36 -11.16 21.12
CA LEU A 97 10.58 -10.26 20.28
C LEU A 97 11.31 -10.15 18.94
N TYR A 98 10.63 -10.47 17.85
CA TYR A 98 11.12 -10.28 16.50
C TYR A 98 10.31 -9.20 15.82
N GLU A 99 10.98 -8.29 15.13
CA GLU A 99 10.37 -7.25 14.32
C GLU A 99 10.92 -7.29 12.91
N ILE A 100 10.05 -7.16 11.93
CA ILE A 100 10.42 -7.04 10.51
C ILE A 100 9.65 -5.90 9.87
N GLY A 101 10.34 -5.08 9.08
CA GLY A 101 9.78 -4.03 8.25
C GLY A 101 9.82 -4.42 6.78
N LEU A 102 8.64 -4.52 6.17
CA LEU A 102 8.45 -4.76 4.75
C LEU A 102 8.10 -3.46 4.03
N GLY A 103 8.68 -3.23 2.87
CA GLY A 103 8.46 -2.01 2.10
C GLY A 103 9.25 -1.98 0.81
N ILE A 104 9.54 -0.77 0.33
CA ILE A 104 10.30 -0.56 -0.91
C ILE A 104 11.35 0.53 -0.74
N LYS A 105 12.35 0.54 -1.61
CA LYS A 105 13.18 1.71 -1.83
C LYS A 105 12.47 2.63 -2.82
N LEU A 106 12.26 3.88 -2.44
CA LEU A 106 11.53 4.84 -3.26
C LEU A 106 12.26 5.18 -4.57
N ALA A 107 13.59 5.05 -4.58
CA ALA A 107 14.40 5.21 -5.79
C ALA A 107 14.10 4.17 -6.88
N ASP A 108 13.54 3.01 -6.51
CA ASP A 108 13.20 1.94 -7.46
C ASP A 108 11.81 2.13 -8.09
N VAL A 109 11.01 3.09 -7.60
CA VAL A 109 9.70 3.44 -8.15
C VAL A 109 9.86 4.22 -9.44
N LYS A 110 9.19 3.77 -10.50
CA LYS A 110 9.24 4.44 -11.81
C LYS A 110 7.93 5.18 -12.07
N LEU A 111 8.04 6.44 -12.45
CA LEU A 111 6.91 7.30 -12.79
C LEU A 111 6.87 7.53 -14.30
N THR A 112 5.74 7.24 -14.93
CA THR A 112 5.52 7.47 -16.36
C THR A 112 4.30 8.38 -16.52
N PRO A 113 4.50 9.65 -16.88
CA PRO A 113 3.40 10.57 -17.09
C PRO A 113 2.58 10.18 -18.33
N GLY A 114 1.26 10.20 -18.19
CA GLY A 114 0.29 10.06 -19.27
C GLY A 114 -0.51 11.34 -19.45
N GLU A 115 -1.44 11.35 -20.41
CA GLU A 115 -2.27 12.53 -20.69
C GLU A 115 -3.20 12.89 -19.52
N ASN A 116 -3.79 11.89 -18.86
CA ASN A 116 -4.78 12.06 -17.80
C ASN A 116 -4.48 11.28 -16.51
N GLU A 117 -3.39 10.54 -16.48
CA GLU A 117 -2.99 9.70 -15.34
C GLU A 117 -1.47 9.66 -15.19
N LEU A 118 -1.00 9.40 -13.98
CA LEU A 118 0.39 9.07 -13.71
C LEU A 118 0.49 7.56 -13.45
N LYS A 119 1.22 6.85 -14.30
CA LYS A 119 1.52 5.44 -14.08
C LYS A 119 2.68 5.31 -13.11
N VAL A 120 2.46 4.55 -12.05
CA VAL A 120 3.41 4.33 -10.97
C VAL A 120 3.77 2.85 -10.98
N THR A 121 4.96 2.52 -11.50
CA THR A 121 5.46 1.14 -11.45
C THR A 121 6.18 0.94 -10.14
N VAL A 122 5.62 0.06 -9.31
CA VAL A 122 6.08 -0.23 -7.95
C VAL A 122 6.81 -1.58 -7.94
N PRO A 123 8.05 -1.65 -7.42
CA PRO A 123 8.76 -2.90 -7.29
C PRO A 123 8.06 -3.83 -6.29
N ALA A 124 8.45 -5.10 -6.28
CA ALA A 124 8.01 -6.03 -5.25
C ALA A 124 8.45 -5.54 -3.86
N ALA A 125 7.57 -5.69 -2.88
CA ALA A 125 7.93 -5.40 -1.51
C ALA A 125 9.11 -6.28 -1.07
N GLN A 126 10.01 -5.72 -0.29
CA GLN A 126 11.19 -6.39 0.24
C GLN A 126 11.36 -6.10 1.72
N MET A 127 12.17 -6.90 2.38
CA MET A 127 12.58 -6.61 3.74
C MET A 127 13.55 -5.43 3.73
N LEU A 128 13.22 -4.39 4.50
CA LEU A 128 14.09 -3.22 4.70
C LEU A 128 14.90 -3.34 5.98
N TYR A 129 14.32 -3.91 7.00
CA TYR A 129 15.03 -4.26 8.24
C TYR A 129 14.39 -5.45 8.93
N ASP A 130 15.15 -6.13 9.77
CA ASP A 130 14.66 -7.06 10.77
C ASP A 130 15.56 -7.03 12.01
N SER A 131 14.96 -7.35 13.14
CA SER A 131 15.69 -7.46 14.40
C SER A 131 15.06 -8.51 15.31
N ILE A 132 15.89 -9.13 16.12
CA ILE A 132 15.45 -10.02 17.19
C ILE A 132 16.05 -9.56 18.52
N GLN A 133 15.22 -9.48 19.55
CA GLN A 133 15.63 -9.10 20.88
C GLN A 133 15.14 -10.12 21.90
N ALA A 134 15.99 -10.51 22.84
CA ALA A 134 15.54 -11.26 23.99
C ALA A 134 14.73 -10.35 24.90
N THR A 135 13.56 -10.83 25.33
CA THR A 135 12.67 -10.05 26.22
C THR A 135 12.78 -10.49 27.68
N GLY A 136 13.67 -11.44 27.99
CA GLY A 136 13.94 -11.92 29.33
C GLY A 136 15.32 -12.57 29.45
N GLU A 137 15.69 -12.90 30.65
CA GLU A 137 16.92 -13.64 30.90
C GLU A 137 16.80 -15.07 30.38
N PRO A 138 17.85 -15.61 29.75
CA PRO A 138 17.83 -16.99 29.27
C PRO A 138 17.79 -17.95 30.48
N GLU A 139 16.84 -18.87 30.40
CA GLU A 139 16.78 -19.97 31.37
C GLU A 139 17.72 -21.08 30.92
N SER A 140 18.80 -21.31 31.68
CA SER A 140 19.67 -22.47 31.49
C SER A 140 19.85 -23.20 32.80
N ARG A 141 19.71 -24.51 32.73
CA ARG A 141 20.18 -25.38 33.84
C ARG A 141 21.67 -25.62 33.64
N ASP A 142 22.47 -25.01 34.49
CA ASP A 142 23.81 -25.38 34.93
C ASP A 142 25.09 -25.06 34.14
N PHE A 143 25.11 -24.56 32.89
CA PHE A 143 26.41 -24.40 32.18
C PHE A 143 26.63 -23.09 31.42
N TRP A 144 25.89 -22.06 31.73
CA TRP A 144 25.93 -20.76 31.04
C TRP A 144 27.32 -20.07 31.00
N ARG A 145 28.19 -20.35 31.97
CA ARG A 145 29.41 -19.57 32.16
C ARG A 145 30.59 -19.82 31.20
N LEU A 146 30.63 -20.93 30.49
CA LEU A 146 31.83 -21.32 29.72
C LEU A 146 31.67 -21.28 28.19
N THR A 147 30.45 -21.41 27.65
CA THR A 147 30.22 -21.46 26.18
C THR A 147 28.93 -20.75 25.78
N GLY A 148 28.22 -20.15 26.72
CA GLY A 148 26.83 -19.71 26.57
C GLY A 148 26.63 -18.58 25.59
N GLU A 149 27.49 -17.58 25.57
CA GLU A 149 27.27 -16.38 24.79
C GLU A 149 27.33 -16.63 23.28
N GLN A 150 28.31 -17.36 22.79
CA GLN A 150 28.41 -17.70 21.35
C GLN A 150 27.28 -18.63 20.89
N GLN A 151 26.86 -19.57 21.72
CA GLN A 151 25.77 -20.47 21.39
C GLN A 151 24.42 -19.74 21.47
N TYR A 152 24.28 -18.82 22.39
CA TYR A 152 23.12 -17.95 22.50
C TYR A 152 22.97 -17.05 21.27
N GLN A 153 24.05 -16.41 20.81
CA GLN A 153 24.04 -15.64 19.57
C GLN A 153 23.64 -16.50 18.35
N LYS A 154 24.22 -17.70 18.20
CA LYS A 154 23.83 -18.63 17.13
C LYS A 154 22.36 -19.01 17.20
N MET A 155 21.82 -19.16 18.39
CA MET A 155 20.40 -19.44 18.58
C MET A 155 19.54 -18.26 18.18
N GLN A 156 19.94 -17.03 18.53
CA GLN A 156 19.28 -15.81 18.09
C GLN A 156 19.33 -15.67 16.57
N ASP A 157 20.50 -15.85 15.96
CA ASP A 157 20.68 -15.77 14.51
C ASP A 157 19.81 -16.78 13.78
N ALA A 158 19.78 -18.03 14.24
CA ALA A 158 18.94 -19.08 13.67
C ALA A 158 17.44 -18.77 13.80
N GLN A 159 17.02 -18.25 14.96
CA GLN A 159 15.64 -17.86 15.17
C GLN A 159 15.26 -16.66 14.31
N GLN A 160 16.13 -15.67 14.19
CA GLN A 160 15.96 -14.50 13.33
C GLN A 160 15.77 -14.94 11.88
N GLU A 161 16.65 -15.82 11.40
CA GLU A 161 16.55 -16.37 10.03
C GLU A 161 15.26 -17.15 9.81
N ALA A 162 14.84 -17.97 10.78
CA ALA A 162 13.58 -18.70 10.71
C ALA A 162 12.37 -17.76 10.63
N CYS A 163 12.32 -16.73 11.47
CA CYS A 163 11.27 -15.71 11.43
C CYS A 163 11.29 -14.92 10.12
N ARG A 164 12.47 -14.53 9.65
CA ARG A 164 12.65 -13.85 8.35
C ARG A 164 12.09 -14.67 7.22
N ASN A 165 12.48 -15.93 7.13
CA ASN A 165 12.04 -16.84 6.07
C ASN A 165 10.53 -17.09 6.12
N LYS A 166 9.93 -17.16 7.31
CA LYS A 166 8.47 -17.26 7.50
C LYS A 166 7.73 -16.12 6.77
N TYR A 167 8.17 -14.88 6.96
CA TYR A 167 7.50 -13.71 6.35
C TYR A 167 7.84 -13.54 4.87
N LEU A 168 9.09 -13.76 4.47
CA LEU A 168 9.50 -13.61 3.06
C LEU A 168 8.96 -14.71 2.15
N SER A 169 8.68 -15.89 2.69
CA SER A 169 8.05 -16.99 1.94
C SER A 169 6.54 -16.97 1.94
N ASP A 170 5.90 -16.06 2.70
CA ASP A 170 4.45 -15.90 2.75
C ASP A 170 3.97 -14.94 1.64
N PRO A 171 3.34 -15.47 0.55
CA PRO A 171 2.84 -14.63 -0.52
C PRO A 171 1.78 -13.64 -0.05
N ALA A 172 0.99 -13.99 0.98
CA ALA A 172 -0.06 -13.11 1.50
C ALA A 172 0.54 -11.91 2.23
N ALA A 173 1.58 -12.12 3.04
CA ALA A 173 2.30 -11.04 3.71
C ALA A 173 2.96 -10.09 2.71
N MET A 174 3.58 -10.62 1.65
CA MET A 174 4.22 -9.83 0.60
C MET A 174 3.19 -9.05 -0.24
N GLN A 175 2.03 -9.66 -0.52
CA GLN A 175 0.94 -8.98 -1.21
C GLN A 175 0.37 -7.84 -0.36
N GLN A 176 0.10 -8.09 0.92
CA GLN A 176 -0.36 -7.06 1.86
C GLN A 176 0.64 -5.90 1.96
N ALA A 177 1.94 -6.20 2.00
CA ALA A 177 2.96 -5.17 2.03
C ALA A 177 2.94 -4.32 0.75
N TRP A 178 2.78 -4.92 -0.43
CA TRP A 178 2.69 -4.20 -1.69
C TRP A 178 1.45 -3.30 -1.76
N GLU A 179 0.29 -3.79 -1.33
CA GLU A 179 -0.96 -3.00 -1.27
C GLU A 179 -0.80 -1.80 -0.32
N ALA A 180 -0.22 -2.01 0.86
CA ALA A 180 0.05 -0.94 1.80
C ALA A 180 1.05 0.09 1.25
N VAL A 181 2.05 -0.33 0.47
CA VAL A 181 2.96 0.57 -0.26
C VAL A 181 2.16 1.47 -1.21
N CYS A 182 1.28 0.91 -2.04
CA CYS A 182 0.48 1.68 -2.99
C CYS A 182 -0.39 2.73 -2.30
N GLU A 183 -1.06 2.36 -1.21
CA GLU A 183 -1.90 3.28 -0.42
C GLU A 183 -1.08 4.42 0.22
N GLN A 184 0.08 4.10 0.76
CA GLN A 184 0.97 5.10 1.34
C GLN A 184 1.57 6.02 0.27
N LEU A 185 1.97 5.49 -0.89
CA LEU A 185 2.45 6.29 -2.02
C LEU A 185 1.38 7.26 -2.51
N GLU A 186 0.12 6.85 -2.63
CA GLU A 186 -0.98 7.76 -3.00
C GLU A 186 -1.07 8.93 -2.00
N THR A 187 -0.99 8.63 -0.72
CA THR A 187 -1.05 9.63 0.34
C THR A 187 0.15 10.59 0.28
N LEU A 188 1.37 10.07 0.13
CA LEU A 188 2.58 10.86 0.00
C LEU A 188 2.57 11.74 -1.25
N PHE A 189 2.16 11.21 -2.39
CA PHE A 189 2.10 11.96 -3.64
C PHE A 189 1.09 13.11 -3.57
N ARG A 190 -0.04 12.90 -2.88
CA ARG A 190 -1.00 13.96 -2.59
C ARG A 190 -0.39 15.04 -1.67
N GLN A 191 0.36 14.65 -0.65
CA GLN A 191 1.03 15.58 0.26
C GLN A 191 2.11 16.39 -0.44
N TRP A 192 2.97 15.75 -1.22
CA TRP A 192 4.11 16.39 -1.88
C TRP A 192 3.71 17.33 -3.02
N THR A 193 2.65 16.99 -3.76
CA THR A 193 2.19 17.83 -4.88
C THR A 193 1.08 18.81 -4.51
N GLY A 194 0.41 18.60 -3.38
CA GLY A 194 -0.80 19.35 -3.01
C GLY A 194 -1.98 19.14 -3.98
N LYS A 195 -1.90 18.13 -4.88
CA LYS A 195 -2.87 17.86 -5.94
C LYS A 195 -3.45 16.46 -5.80
N ASN A 196 -4.68 16.31 -6.25
CA ASN A 196 -5.32 15.00 -6.34
C ASN A 196 -5.01 14.42 -7.72
N LEU A 197 -3.89 13.69 -7.82
CA LEU A 197 -3.43 13.05 -9.06
C LEU A 197 -4.28 11.79 -9.32
N GLN A 198 -4.57 11.52 -10.60
CA GLN A 198 -5.06 10.21 -11.01
C GLN A 198 -3.85 9.27 -11.14
N LEU A 199 -3.75 8.29 -10.24
CA LEU A 199 -2.64 7.34 -10.16
C LEU A 199 -3.09 5.98 -10.65
N ARG A 200 -2.23 5.32 -11.41
CA ARG A 200 -2.39 3.93 -11.81
C ARG A 200 -1.17 3.14 -11.38
N PHE A 201 -1.34 2.32 -10.35
CA PHE A 201 -0.28 1.46 -9.85
C PHE A 201 -0.16 0.20 -10.71
N LEU A 202 1.09 -0.12 -11.06
CA LEU A 202 1.47 -1.31 -11.81
C LEU A 202 2.56 -2.02 -11.01
N ARG A 203 2.53 -3.36 -10.99
CA ARG A 203 3.61 -4.14 -10.41
C ARG A 203 4.75 -4.24 -11.43
N GLU A 204 5.98 -4.16 -10.99
CA GLU A 204 7.13 -4.35 -11.88
C GLU A 204 7.12 -5.78 -12.42
N GLY A 205 7.09 -5.90 -13.77
CA GLY A 205 7.03 -7.19 -14.47
C GLY A 205 5.64 -7.57 -15.02
N GLU A 206 4.59 -6.76 -14.77
CA GLU A 206 3.27 -6.86 -15.45
C GLU A 206 3.21 -5.87 -16.67
#